data_d35fdb757e1dced89f283c7f5962ed2a
#
_entry.id   d35fdb757e1dced89f283c7f5962ed2a
#
_cell.length_a   1.000
_cell.length_b   1.000
_cell.length_c   1.000
_cell.angle_alpha   90.00
_cell.angle_beta   90.00
_cell.angle_gamma   90.00
#
_symmetry.space_group_name_H-M   'P 1'
#
loop_
_entity.id
_entity.type
_entity.pdbx_description
1 polymer ?
#
loop_
_entity_poly.entity_id
_entity_poly.type
_entity_poly.pdbx_seq_one_letter_code
_entity_poly.pdbx_strand_id
1 'polypeptide(L)'
;MDSTTKEEITDELVIALFIEDIAKEITGFYSEYYSGEIAVYNYEVTIVDIGKKEPGFISVKFGVTPQVGAHNPLGYDELAYRVDSSGNKELTGYEHLKTYEVPEKFQKYIIKPFE
;
A
#
# COMPACT_ATOMS: atom_id res chain seq x y z
N MET A 1 -28.98 5.36 -8.38
CA MET A 1 -28.38 4.09 -8.81
C MET A 1 -26.88 4.23 -8.90
N ASP A 2 -26.20 3.24 -8.38
CA ASP A 2 -24.72 3.23 -8.42
C ASP A 2 -24.26 2.92 -9.84
N SER A 3 -23.33 3.74 -10.37
CA SER A 3 -22.73 3.54 -11.68
C SER A 3 -21.43 2.73 -11.60
N THR A 4 -21.12 2.21 -10.43
CA THR A 4 -19.90 1.45 -10.19
C THR A 4 -19.94 0.12 -10.96
N THR A 5 -18.88 -0.18 -11.70
CA THR A 5 -18.79 -1.40 -12.49
C THR A 5 -18.43 -2.60 -11.61
N LYS A 6 -18.66 -3.80 -12.12
CA LYS A 6 -18.24 -5.04 -11.45
C LYS A 6 -16.74 -5.05 -11.22
N GLU A 7 -15.94 -4.57 -12.19
CA GLU A 7 -14.48 -4.51 -12.09
C GLU A 7 -14.05 -3.60 -10.95
N GLU A 8 -14.66 -2.41 -10.83
CA GLU A 8 -14.35 -1.47 -9.76
C GLU A 8 -14.69 -2.07 -8.38
N ILE A 9 -15.83 -2.76 -8.29
CA ILE A 9 -16.24 -3.41 -7.04
C ILE A 9 -15.28 -4.54 -6.69
N THR A 10 -14.83 -5.30 -7.68
CA THR A 10 -13.87 -6.38 -7.47
C THR A 10 -12.53 -5.82 -6.98
N ASP A 11 -12.07 -4.72 -7.56
CA ASP A 11 -10.85 -4.06 -7.13
C ASP A 11 -10.97 -3.59 -5.67
N GLU A 12 -12.10 -2.98 -5.31
CA GLU A 12 -12.34 -2.57 -3.93
C GLU A 12 -12.32 -3.75 -2.96
N LEU A 13 -12.91 -4.88 -3.37
CA LEU A 13 -12.92 -6.08 -2.55
C LEU A 13 -11.51 -6.63 -2.34
N VAL A 14 -10.72 -6.69 -3.41
CA VAL A 14 -9.34 -7.17 -3.32
C VAL A 14 -8.53 -6.26 -2.39
N ILE A 15 -8.64 -4.96 -2.54
CA ILE A 15 -7.95 -4.00 -1.68
C ILE A 15 -8.38 -4.19 -0.23
N ALA A 16 -9.68 -4.35 0.03
CA ALA A 16 -10.20 -4.55 1.39
C ALA A 16 -9.63 -5.81 2.05
N LEU A 17 -9.40 -6.86 1.26
CA LEU A 17 -8.82 -8.11 1.78
C LEU A 17 -7.33 -7.98 2.08
N PHE A 18 -6.65 -7.03 1.50
CA PHE A 18 -5.20 -6.84 1.68
C PHE A 18 -4.84 -5.63 2.55
N ILE A 19 -5.80 -4.76 2.87
CA ILE A 19 -5.48 -3.48 3.51
C ILE A 19 -4.73 -3.62 4.84
N GLU A 20 -5.06 -4.60 5.66
CA GLU A 20 -4.35 -4.82 6.92
C GLU A 20 -2.92 -5.26 6.69
N ASP A 21 -2.71 -6.16 5.73
CA ASP A 21 -1.37 -6.62 5.37
C ASP A 21 -0.54 -5.47 4.82
N ILE A 22 -1.13 -4.68 3.94
CA ILE A 22 -0.48 -3.52 3.33
C ILE A 22 -0.08 -2.51 4.41
N ALA A 23 -1.01 -2.17 5.31
CA ALA A 23 -0.76 -1.20 6.38
C ALA A 23 0.37 -1.66 7.30
N LYS A 24 0.43 -2.94 7.61
CA LYS A 24 1.49 -3.52 8.43
C LYS A 24 2.85 -3.40 7.76
N GLU A 25 2.93 -3.71 6.48
CA GLU A 25 4.20 -3.62 5.75
C GLU A 25 4.65 -2.17 5.60
N ILE A 26 3.73 -1.26 5.30
CA ILE A 26 4.02 0.17 5.19
C ILE A 26 4.55 0.70 6.52
N THR A 27 3.86 0.41 7.61
CA THR A 27 4.28 0.84 8.95
C THR A 27 5.66 0.31 9.30
N GLY A 28 5.92 -0.95 8.98
CA GLY A 28 7.22 -1.57 9.22
C GLY A 28 8.33 -0.89 8.45
N PHE A 29 8.11 -0.62 7.17
CA PHE A 29 9.11 0.05 6.33
C PHE A 29 9.41 1.46 6.82
N TYR A 30 8.35 2.26 7.07
CA TYR A 30 8.53 3.67 7.42
C TYR A 30 8.97 3.89 8.87
N SER A 31 8.92 2.87 9.73
CA SER A 31 9.30 3.01 11.14
C SER A 31 10.75 3.45 11.34
N GLU A 32 11.62 3.19 10.37
CA GLU A 32 13.01 3.66 10.42
C GLU A 32 13.15 5.16 10.11
N TYR A 33 12.19 5.72 9.42
CA TYR A 33 12.29 7.07 8.85
C TYR A 33 11.36 8.07 9.51
N TYR A 34 10.24 7.61 10.03
CA TYR A 34 9.20 8.49 10.53
C TYR A 34 8.59 7.93 11.81
N SER A 35 8.59 8.73 12.90
CA SER A 35 8.11 8.28 14.20
C SER A 35 6.64 8.61 14.47
N GLY A 36 6.02 9.42 13.61
CA GLY A 36 4.63 9.79 13.78
C GLY A 36 3.66 8.76 13.26
N GLU A 37 2.38 9.04 13.40
CA GLU A 37 1.33 8.16 12.94
C GLU A 37 1.20 8.18 11.42
N ILE A 38 1.10 7.00 10.81
CA ILE A 38 0.97 6.86 9.37
C ILE A 38 -0.35 6.15 9.07
N ALA A 39 -1.11 6.69 8.14
CA ALA A 39 -2.38 6.11 7.73
C ALA A 39 -2.29 5.55 6.32
N VAL A 40 -2.94 4.40 6.12
CA VAL A 40 -3.08 3.80 4.80
C VAL A 40 -4.58 3.69 4.53
N TYR A 41 -5.07 4.52 3.64
CA TYR A 41 -6.50 4.57 3.31
C TYR A 41 -6.77 3.71 2.08
N ASN A 42 -7.92 3.01 2.08
CA ASN A 42 -8.31 2.17 0.95
C ASN A 42 -8.30 2.94 -0.38
N TYR A 43 -8.75 4.19 -0.37
CA TYR A 43 -8.81 5.00 -1.59
C TYR A 43 -7.44 5.50 -2.07
N GLU A 44 -6.40 5.29 -1.27
CA GLU A 44 -5.02 5.60 -1.65
C GLU A 44 -4.24 4.34 -2.04
N VAL A 45 -4.95 3.24 -2.26
CA VAL A 45 -4.37 1.98 -2.73
C VAL A 45 -4.98 1.67 -4.10
N THR A 46 -4.13 1.33 -5.05
CA THR A 46 -4.59 0.92 -6.39
C THR A 46 -3.98 -0.42 -6.74
N ILE A 47 -4.65 -1.16 -7.61
CA ILE A 47 -4.09 -2.39 -8.17
C ILE A 47 -3.31 -2.01 -9.42
N VAL A 48 -2.00 -2.15 -9.37
CA VAL A 48 -1.10 -1.81 -10.47
C VAL A 48 -1.03 -2.94 -11.48
N ASP A 49 -1.05 -4.17 -10.98
CA ASP A 49 -0.96 -5.35 -11.84
C ASP A 49 -1.59 -6.54 -11.13
N ILE A 50 -2.22 -7.42 -11.88
CA ILE A 50 -2.77 -8.66 -11.37
C ILE A 50 -2.72 -9.71 -12.48
N GLY A 51 -2.36 -10.94 -12.14
CA GLY A 51 -2.26 -11.99 -13.13
C GLY A 51 -1.83 -13.32 -12.54
N LYS A 52 -1.70 -14.30 -13.43
CA LYS A 52 -1.27 -15.64 -13.07
C LYS A 52 0.08 -15.90 -13.73
N LYS A 53 1.16 -15.59 -13.03
CA LYS A 53 2.53 -15.72 -13.55
C LYS A 53 3.12 -17.10 -13.29
N GLU A 54 2.55 -17.83 -12.33
CA GLU A 54 2.96 -19.22 -12.06
C GLU A 54 1.72 -20.05 -11.71
N PRO A 55 1.74 -21.36 -12.03
CA PRO A 55 0.60 -22.24 -11.76
C PRO A 55 0.24 -22.29 -10.28
N GLY A 56 -1.05 -22.22 -9.99
CA GLY A 56 -1.55 -22.33 -8.62
C GLY A 56 -1.50 -21.04 -7.82
N PHE A 57 -1.02 -19.93 -8.41
CA PHE A 57 -0.89 -18.67 -7.71
C PHE A 57 -1.48 -17.51 -8.51
N ILE A 58 -1.99 -16.54 -7.78
CA ILE A 58 -2.36 -15.26 -8.37
C ILE A 58 -1.36 -14.23 -7.83
N SER A 59 -0.79 -13.43 -8.72
CA SER A 59 0.11 -12.35 -8.34
C SER A 59 -0.64 -11.04 -8.41
N VAL A 60 -0.51 -10.20 -7.40
CA VAL A 60 -1.12 -8.88 -7.39
C VAL A 60 -0.11 -7.86 -6.88
N LYS A 61 -0.07 -6.70 -7.55
CA LYS A 61 0.81 -5.61 -7.15
C LYS A 61 -0.05 -4.39 -6.85
N PHE A 62 0.19 -3.79 -5.71
CA PHE A 62 -0.53 -2.59 -5.25
C PHE A 62 0.38 -1.38 -5.28
N GLY A 63 -0.18 -0.25 -5.71
CA GLY A 63 0.45 1.05 -5.52
C GLY A 63 -0.18 1.69 -4.30
N VAL A 64 0.62 2.18 -3.38
CA VAL A 64 0.16 2.69 -2.09
C VAL A 64 0.77 4.06 -1.82
N THR A 65 -0.08 5.01 -1.42
CA THR A 65 0.36 6.34 -1.00
C THR A 65 0.02 6.52 0.48
N PRO A 66 0.96 6.19 1.40
CA PRO A 66 0.71 6.41 2.82
C PRO A 66 0.64 7.89 3.15
N GLN A 67 -0.16 8.23 4.15
CA GLN A 67 -0.49 9.61 4.51
C GLN A 67 -0.07 9.91 5.93
N VAL A 68 0.26 11.17 6.20
CA VAL A 68 0.45 11.67 7.55
C VAL A 68 -0.52 12.83 7.77
N GLY A 69 -1.07 12.92 8.98
CA GLY A 69 -2.08 13.91 9.28
C GLY A 69 -3.27 13.82 8.34
N ALA A 70 -3.85 14.96 8.00
CA ALA A 70 -5.02 15.01 7.11
C ALA A 70 -4.57 15.08 5.65
N HIS A 71 -4.45 13.90 5.02
CA HIS A 71 -4.21 13.79 3.57
C HIS A 71 -2.89 14.38 3.07
N ASN A 72 -1.81 14.24 3.83
CA ASN A 72 -0.49 14.64 3.37
C ASN A 72 0.29 13.40 2.95
N PRO A 73 0.63 13.23 1.67
CA PRO A 73 1.34 12.04 1.23
C PRO A 73 2.75 12.00 1.80
N LEU A 74 3.16 10.81 2.25
CA LEU A 74 4.51 10.58 2.78
C LEU A 74 5.41 9.98 1.71
N GLY A 75 4.85 9.13 0.87
CA GLY A 75 5.60 8.50 -0.20
C GLY A 75 4.67 7.75 -1.16
N TYR A 76 5.28 7.06 -2.12
CA TYR A 76 4.56 6.14 -3.00
C TYR A 76 5.37 4.85 -3.08
N ASP A 77 4.72 3.74 -2.73
CA ASP A 77 5.37 2.43 -2.68
C ASP A 77 4.57 1.42 -3.47
N GLU A 78 5.25 0.38 -3.94
CA GLU A 78 4.59 -0.74 -4.58
C GLU A 78 4.88 -2.01 -3.80
N LEU A 79 3.81 -2.77 -3.51
CA LEU A 79 3.89 -4.02 -2.78
C LEU A 79 3.33 -5.14 -3.66
N ALA A 80 4.10 -6.21 -3.82
CA ALA A 80 3.68 -7.36 -4.60
C ALA A 80 3.39 -8.54 -3.69
N TYR A 81 2.27 -9.19 -3.93
CA TYR A 81 1.84 -10.36 -3.18
C TYR A 81 1.56 -11.53 -4.11
N ARG A 82 1.68 -12.71 -3.55
CA ARG A 82 1.31 -13.96 -4.22
C ARG A 82 0.28 -14.65 -3.36
N VAL A 83 -0.81 -15.10 -3.98
CA VAL A 83 -1.94 -15.74 -3.28
C VAL A 83 -2.12 -17.15 -3.83
N ASP A 84 -2.15 -18.13 -2.94
CA ASP A 84 -2.41 -19.52 -3.35
C ASP A 84 -3.92 -19.81 -3.38
N SER A 85 -4.28 -21.03 -3.77
CA SER A 85 -5.68 -21.42 -3.91
C SER A 85 -6.44 -21.49 -2.58
N SER A 86 -5.72 -21.50 -1.46
CA SER A 86 -6.33 -21.47 -0.12
C SER A 86 -6.46 -20.06 0.42
N GLY A 87 -6.03 -19.05 -0.33
CA GLY A 87 -6.12 -17.66 0.08
C GLY A 87 -4.95 -17.19 0.94
N ASN A 88 -3.88 -17.99 1.06
CA ASN A 88 -2.69 -17.57 1.79
C ASN A 88 -1.95 -16.50 0.99
N LYS A 89 -1.59 -15.41 1.66
CA LYS A 89 -0.93 -14.25 1.05
C LYS A 89 0.54 -14.23 1.46
N GLU A 90 1.40 -14.00 0.48
CA GLU A 90 2.84 -13.89 0.71
C GLU A 90 3.35 -12.62 0.05
N LEU A 91 4.03 -11.76 0.80
CA LEU A 91 4.68 -10.59 0.23
C LEU A 91 5.90 -11.04 -0.55
N THR A 92 5.94 -10.75 -1.84
CA THR A 92 7.04 -11.15 -2.72
C THR A 92 7.93 -9.99 -3.13
N GLY A 93 7.48 -8.75 -2.91
CA GLY A 93 8.30 -7.59 -3.23
C GLY A 93 7.77 -6.34 -2.57
N TYR A 94 8.69 -5.45 -2.21
CA TYR A 94 8.38 -4.14 -1.65
C TYR A 94 9.35 -3.14 -2.26
N GLU A 95 8.82 -2.08 -2.85
CA GLU A 95 9.64 -1.08 -3.52
C GLU A 95 9.16 0.31 -3.13
N HIS A 96 10.06 1.10 -2.53
CA HIS A 96 9.79 2.49 -2.22
C HIS A 96 10.20 3.32 -3.43
N LEU A 97 9.24 3.95 -4.10
CA LEU A 97 9.47 4.62 -5.37
C LEU A 97 9.57 6.13 -5.27
N LYS A 98 8.92 6.74 -4.29
CA LYS A 98 8.91 8.18 -4.18
C LYS A 98 8.76 8.63 -2.74
N THR A 99 9.46 9.70 -2.38
CA THR A 99 9.34 10.35 -1.08
C THR A 99 8.76 11.74 -1.28
N TYR A 100 7.77 12.10 -0.50
CA TYR A 100 7.18 13.44 -0.52
C TYR A 100 7.65 14.22 0.69
N GLU A 101 7.83 15.51 0.51
CA GLU A 101 8.16 16.39 1.62
C GLU A 101 6.90 16.62 2.46
N VAL A 102 7.01 16.36 3.77
CA VAL A 102 5.87 16.57 4.66
C VAL A 102 5.81 18.02 5.12
N PRO A 103 4.61 18.54 5.46
CA PRO A 103 4.47 19.88 6.00
C PRO A 103 5.34 20.11 7.23
N GLU A 104 5.71 21.34 7.49
CA GLU A 104 6.61 21.71 8.57
C GLU A 104 6.22 21.11 9.92
N LYS A 105 4.92 21.11 10.23
CA LYS A 105 4.43 20.59 11.51
C LYS A 105 4.69 19.10 11.73
N PHE A 106 5.00 18.34 10.68
CA PHE A 106 5.32 16.92 10.76
C PHE A 106 6.81 16.64 10.67
N GLN A 107 7.64 17.64 10.37
CA GLN A 107 9.09 17.46 10.23
C GLN A 107 9.74 16.91 11.50
N LYS A 108 9.20 17.25 12.66
CA LYS A 108 9.72 16.78 13.96
C LYS A 108 9.65 15.26 14.14
N TYR A 109 8.84 14.57 13.32
CA TYR A 109 8.70 13.12 13.39
C TYR A 109 9.68 12.39 12.47
N ILE A 110 10.41 13.10 11.64
CA ILE A 110 11.38 12.48 10.73
C ILE A 110 12.58 12.04 11.56
N ILE A 111 12.92 10.75 11.46
CA ILE A 111 14.03 10.14 12.19
C ILE A 111 15.32 10.29 11.39
N LYS A 112 15.25 9.96 10.10
CA LYS A 112 16.37 10.10 9.17
C LYS A 112 15.84 10.28 7.76
N PRO A 113 16.63 10.85 6.84
CA PRO A 113 16.21 11.01 5.45
C PRO A 113 16.02 9.66 4.76
N PHE A 114 15.10 9.61 3.83
CA PHE A 114 14.97 8.46 2.93
C PHE A 114 16.14 8.45 1.95
N GLU A 115 16.58 7.28 1.62
CA GLU A 115 17.69 7.13 0.69
C GLU A 115 17.25 6.79 -0.71
#